data_4e763f4711b68d30cf6568fdfdf312a0
#
_entry.id   4e763f4711b68d30cf6568fdfdf312a0
#
_cell.length_a   1.000
_cell.length_b   1.000
_cell.length_c   1.000
_cell.angle_alpha   90.00
_cell.angle_beta   90.00
_cell.angle_gamma   90.00
#
_symmetry.space_group_name_H-M   'P 1'
#
loop_
_entity.id
_entity.type
_entity.pdbx_description
1 polymer ?
#
loop_
_entity_poly.entity_id
_entity_poly.type
_entity_poly.pdbx_seq_one_letter_code
_entity_poly.pdbx_strand_id
1 'polypeptide(L)'
;MNDPANEHIRPRRSFIFTPGLKPEMFPKALASGADMVCIELEDGVAPKDKDEARKNGLSLFEEPQAEDGVERVVRINSMRSAYGIDDLQAILASKTAPPGLMLPKVNSPEEVRWMDELLDESGHACRLHIIIETNAGLEAAFEIAQSSPRIEALYFGGVDMSAE
;
A
#
# COMPACT_ATOMS: atom_id res chain seq x y z
N MET A 1 -32.58 -11.31 -0.94
CA MET A 1 -31.41 -12.20 -0.98
C MET A 1 -30.27 -11.37 -1.62
N ASN A 2 -29.35 -10.86 -0.83
CA ASN A 2 -28.20 -10.19 -1.37
C ASN A 2 -27.26 -11.28 -1.91
N ASP A 3 -26.96 -11.21 -3.19
CA ASP A 3 -25.99 -12.07 -3.85
C ASP A 3 -24.61 -11.73 -3.28
N PRO A 4 -23.90 -12.64 -2.59
CA PRO A 4 -22.56 -12.39 -2.07
C PRO A 4 -21.52 -12.16 -3.18
N ALA A 5 -21.88 -12.37 -4.45
CA ALA A 5 -21.04 -12.08 -5.60
C ALA A 5 -21.03 -10.59 -6.01
N ASN A 6 -21.80 -9.74 -5.36
CA ASN A 6 -21.85 -8.31 -5.65
C ASN A 6 -21.11 -7.49 -4.57
N GLU A 7 -20.00 -7.99 -4.07
CA GLU A 7 -19.01 -7.15 -3.42
C GLU A 7 -18.58 -6.10 -4.45
N HIS A 8 -18.77 -4.84 -4.10
CA HIS A 8 -18.52 -3.70 -4.98
C HIS A 8 -17.10 -3.77 -5.57
N ILE A 9 -17.00 -4.25 -6.81
CA ILE A 9 -15.74 -4.18 -7.56
C ILE A 9 -15.41 -2.71 -7.69
N ARG A 10 -14.38 -2.25 -6.98
CA ARG A 10 -13.88 -0.89 -7.12
C ARG A 10 -13.17 -0.75 -8.47
N PRO A 11 -13.54 0.22 -9.30
CA PRO A 11 -12.75 0.51 -10.48
C PRO A 11 -11.40 1.09 -10.05
N ARG A 12 -10.30 0.54 -10.59
CA ARG A 12 -8.92 1.00 -10.39
C ARG A 12 -8.28 1.27 -11.73
N ARG A 13 -8.95 2.11 -12.54
CA ARG A 13 -8.55 2.45 -13.91
C ARG A 13 -7.38 3.42 -13.94
N SER A 14 -7.29 4.26 -12.91
CA SER A 14 -6.27 5.28 -12.77
C SER A 14 -5.84 5.43 -11.32
N PHE A 15 -4.54 5.63 -11.10
CA PHE A 15 -4.04 6.03 -9.79
C PHE A 15 -2.90 7.05 -9.94
N ILE A 16 -2.72 7.85 -8.90
CA ILE A 16 -1.69 8.89 -8.83
C ILE A 16 -0.87 8.72 -7.56
N PHE A 17 0.45 8.82 -7.70
CA PHE A 17 1.35 8.93 -6.56
C PHE A 17 1.46 10.36 -6.08
N THR A 18 1.51 10.56 -4.76
CA THR A 18 1.82 11.83 -4.12
C THR A 18 2.93 11.65 -3.09
N PRO A 19 3.98 12.48 -3.10
CA PRO A 19 5.13 12.30 -2.23
C PRO A 19 4.74 12.43 -0.76
N GLY A 20 5.16 11.48 0.09
CA GLY A 20 4.99 11.59 1.55
C GLY A 20 5.66 12.83 2.14
N LEU A 21 6.72 13.34 1.50
CA LEU A 21 7.38 14.60 1.88
C LEU A 21 6.54 15.86 1.65
N LYS A 22 5.46 15.77 0.86
CA LYS A 22 4.63 16.92 0.48
C LYS A 22 3.15 16.66 0.79
N PRO A 23 2.79 16.56 2.08
CA PRO A 23 1.42 16.24 2.50
C PRO A 23 0.39 17.23 1.96
N GLU A 24 0.78 18.48 1.70
CA GLU A 24 -0.07 19.50 1.08
C GLU A 24 -0.53 19.17 -0.34
N MET A 25 0.10 18.21 -1.01
CA MET A 25 -0.32 17.74 -2.33
C MET A 25 -1.46 16.73 -2.27
N PHE A 26 -1.67 16.08 -1.12
CA PHE A 26 -2.66 15.02 -0.98
C PHE A 26 -4.10 15.46 -1.28
N PRO A 27 -4.62 16.60 -0.75
CA PRO A 27 -5.95 17.07 -1.10
C PRO A 27 -6.12 17.35 -2.59
N LYS A 28 -5.07 17.86 -3.26
CA LYS A 28 -5.07 18.09 -4.70
C LYS A 28 -5.10 16.78 -5.49
N ALA A 29 -4.37 15.77 -5.03
CA ALA A 29 -4.39 14.44 -5.62
C ALA A 29 -5.77 13.79 -5.50
N LEU A 30 -6.43 13.90 -4.34
CA LEU A 30 -7.82 13.43 -4.15
C LEU A 30 -8.81 14.12 -5.09
N ALA A 31 -8.61 15.40 -5.37
CA ALA A 31 -9.45 16.18 -6.29
C ALA A 31 -9.13 15.96 -7.78
N SER A 32 -8.15 15.10 -8.12
CA SER A 32 -7.71 14.88 -9.50
C SER A 32 -8.69 14.09 -10.36
N GLY A 33 -9.63 13.36 -9.74
CA GLY A 33 -10.53 12.42 -10.39
C GLY A 33 -9.91 11.03 -10.61
N ALA A 34 -8.74 10.75 -10.05
CA ALA A 34 -8.18 9.40 -10.04
C ALA A 34 -8.99 8.47 -9.13
N ASP A 35 -9.12 7.19 -9.52
CA ASP A 35 -9.81 6.19 -8.70
C ASP A 35 -9.03 5.87 -7.40
N MET A 36 -7.71 6.03 -7.42
CA MET A 36 -6.84 5.77 -6.28
C MET A 36 -5.74 6.84 -6.14
N VAL A 37 -5.45 7.21 -4.89
CA VAL A 37 -4.31 8.07 -4.52
C VAL A 37 -3.38 7.30 -3.60
N CYS A 38 -2.11 7.23 -3.97
CA CYS A 38 -1.07 6.51 -3.24
C CYS A 38 -0.03 7.49 -2.67
N ILE A 39 0.12 7.49 -1.35
CA ILE A 39 1.22 8.19 -0.67
C ILE A 39 2.51 7.39 -0.86
N GLU A 40 3.53 8.06 -1.30
CA GLU A 40 4.81 7.46 -1.69
C GLU A 40 5.83 7.57 -0.56
N LEU A 41 6.33 6.43 -0.05
CA LEU A 41 7.42 6.36 0.92
C LEU A 41 8.66 5.61 0.38
N GLU A 42 8.52 4.96 -0.78
CA GLU A 42 9.55 4.09 -1.35
C GLU A 42 10.49 4.84 -2.32
N ASP A 43 10.59 4.40 -3.55
CA ASP A 43 11.61 4.84 -4.53
C ASP A 43 11.57 6.34 -4.84
N GLY A 44 10.41 6.97 -4.69
CA GLY A 44 10.25 8.42 -4.85
C GLY A 44 10.79 9.26 -3.68
N VAL A 45 11.34 8.63 -2.63
CA VAL A 45 11.85 9.29 -1.43
C VAL A 45 13.32 8.93 -1.21
N ALA A 46 14.18 9.93 -1.12
CA ALA A 46 15.61 9.69 -0.85
C ALA A 46 15.83 9.09 0.56
N PRO A 47 16.89 8.27 0.76
CA PRO A 47 17.14 7.61 2.06
C PRO A 47 17.17 8.56 3.26
N LYS A 48 17.75 9.73 3.12
CA LYS A 48 17.84 10.74 4.18
C LYS A 48 16.49 11.35 4.59
N ASP A 49 15.48 11.22 3.74
CA ASP A 49 14.17 11.86 3.90
C ASP A 49 13.07 10.86 4.27
N LYS A 50 13.41 9.55 4.43
CA LYS A 50 12.46 8.46 4.70
C LYS A 50 11.65 8.68 5.97
N ASP A 51 12.28 9.10 7.06
CA ASP A 51 11.63 9.29 8.35
C ASP A 51 10.64 10.47 8.29
N GLU A 52 11.01 11.55 7.62
CA GLU A 52 10.12 12.70 7.44
C GLU A 52 8.92 12.33 6.53
N ALA A 53 9.17 11.64 5.43
CA ALA A 53 8.11 11.19 4.53
C ALA A 53 7.12 10.24 5.23
N ARG A 54 7.62 9.29 6.04
CA ARG A 54 6.80 8.39 6.86
C ARG A 54 5.92 9.17 7.82
N LYS A 55 6.51 10.05 8.60
CA LYS A 55 5.79 10.88 9.56
C LYS A 55 4.69 11.70 8.88
N ASN A 56 5.03 12.42 7.83
CA ASN A 56 4.11 13.28 7.11
C ASN A 56 3.02 12.47 6.38
N GLY A 57 3.40 11.37 5.73
CA GLY A 57 2.46 10.51 4.99
C GLY A 57 1.46 9.82 5.89
N LEU A 58 1.89 9.28 7.03
CA LEU A 58 1.00 8.59 7.96
C LEU A 58 0.11 9.58 8.74
N SER A 59 0.57 10.79 9.03
CA SER A 59 -0.25 11.82 9.70
C SER A 59 -1.51 12.20 8.92
N LEU A 60 -1.54 11.98 7.60
CA LEU A 60 -2.71 12.23 6.76
C LEU A 60 -3.90 11.31 7.10
N PHE A 61 -3.67 10.23 7.84
CA PHE A 61 -4.69 9.26 8.23
C PHE A 61 -5.10 9.36 9.71
N GLU A 62 -4.54 10.31 10.47
CA GLU A 62 -4.94 10.55 11.85
C GLU A 62 -6.39 11.05 11.97
N GLU A 63 -6.87 11.75 10.95
CA GLU A 63 -8.24 12.22 10.85
C GLU A 63 -9.10 11.28 9.98
N PRO A 64 -10.41 11.18 10.25
CA PRO A 64 -11.32 10.38 9.46
C PRO A 64 -11.28 10.76 7.98
N GLN A 65 -11.20 9.76 7.10
CA GLN A 65 -11.18 9.97 5.67
C GLN A 65 -12.59 10.12 5.10
N ALA A 66 -12.73 10.96 4.07
CA ALA A 66 -14.01 11.14 3.39
C ALA A 66 -14.41 9.87 2.62
N GLU A 67 -15.70 9.56 2.60
CA GLU A 67 -16.30 8.50 1.79
C GLU A 67 -16.65 9.04 0.38
N ASP A 68 -15.63 9.46 -0.36
CA ASP A 68 -15.78 10.06 -1.71
C ASP A 68 -15.53 9.06 -2.85
N GLY A 69 -15.35 7.79 -2.51
CA GLY A 69 -15.08 6.73 -3.48
C GLY A 69 -13.62 6.64 -3.95
N VAL A 70 -12.77 7.60 -3.59
CA VAL A 70 -11.33 7.54 -3.92
C VAL A 70 -10.62 6.59 -2.96
N GLU A 71 -9.93 5.59 -3.50
CA GLU A 71 -9.14 4.66 -2.70
C GLU A 71 -7.82 5.32 -2.25
N ARG A 72 -7.51 5.19 -0.96
CA ARG A 72 -6.33 5.79 -0.35
C ARG A 72 -5.38 4.71 0.11
N VAL A 73 -4.16 4.78 -0.37
CA VAL A 73 -3.13 3.77 -0.17
C VAL A 73 -1.80 4.44 0.21
N VAL A 74 -0.98 3.76 0.99
CA VAL A 74 0.41 4.15 1.25
C VAL A 74 1.32 3.09 0.65
N ARG A 75 2.22 3.47 -0.27
CA ARG A 75 3.29 2.59 -0.70
C ARG A 75 4.42 2.68 0.31
N ILE A 76 4.58 1.63 1.09
CA ILE A 76 5.66 1.50 2.06
C ILE A 76 6.94 1.05 1.38
N ASN A 77 8.06 1.16 2.07
CA ASN A 77 9.31 0.56 1.60
C ASN A 77 9.23 -0.97 1.62
N SER A 78 10.05 -1.62 0.78
CA SER A 78 10.13 -3.08 0.77
C SER A 78 10.37 -3.65 2.16
N MET A 79 9.61 -4.66 2.55
CA MET A 79 9.75 -5.37 3.83
C MET A 79 11.10 -6.05 4.01
N ARG A 80 11.89 -6.14 2.96
CA ARG A 80 13.27 -6.66 2.95
C ARG A 80 14.31 -5.56 3.25
N SER A 81 13.88 -4.36 3.63
CA SER A 81 14.73 -3.23 3.99
C SER A 81 14.45 -2.75 5.42
N ALA A 82 15.41 -2.11 6.05
CA ALA A 82 15.21 -1.47 7.34
C ALA A 82 14.09 -0.41 7.29
N TYR A 83 14.00 0.33 6.20
CA TYR A 83 12.94 1.34 6.01
C TYR A 83 11.54 0.73 5.98
N GLY A 84 11.37 -0.45 5.38
CA GLY A 84 10.08 -1.16 5.38
C GLY A 84 9.69 -1.64 6.77
N ILE A 85 10.63 -2.12 7.57
CA ILE A 85 10.42 -2.46 8.97
C ILE A 85 10.01 -1.23 9.79
N ASP A 86 10.69 -0.10 9.60
CA ASP A 86 10.35 1.16 10.28
C ASP A 86 8.96 1.67 9.87
N ASP A 87 8.60 1.56 8.59
CA ASP A 87 7.27 1.91 8.08
C ASP A 87 6.18 1.05 8.73
N LEU A 88 6.39 -0.26 8.74
CA LEU A 88 5.45 -1.19 9.36
C LEU A 88 5.30 -0.92 10.86
N GLN A 89 6.40 -0.73 11.57
CA GLN A 89 6.37 -0.44 13.00
C GLN A 89 5.58 0.84 13.31
N ALA A 90 5.75 1.88 12.49
CA ALA A 90 4.99 3.11 12.64
C ALA A 90 3.49 2.92 12.38
N ILE A 91 3.12 2.09 11.39
CA ILE A 91 1.73 1.74 11.08
C ILE A 91 1.10 0.96 12.24
N LEU A 92 1.77 -0.09 12.72
CA LEU A 92 1.28 -0.93 13.81
C LEU A 92 1.10 -0.13 15.12
N ALA A 93 1.94 0.87 15.36
CA ALA A 93 1.87 1.75 16.53
C ALA A 93 0.83 2.88 16.40
N SER A 94 0.29 3.12 15.21
CA SER A 94 -0.67 4.19 14.96
C SER A 94 -2.05 3.87 15.56
N LYS A 95 -2.81 4.90 15.93
CA LYS A 95 -4.22 4.73 16.35
C LYS A 95 -5.13 4.46 15.16
N THR A 96 -4.79 5.02 14.03
CA THR A 96 -5.54 4.92 12.77
C THR A 96 -4.55 4.59 11.67
N ALA A 97 -4.64 3.38 11.12
CA ALA A 97 -3.80 2.97 10.01
C ALA A 97 -4.39 3.45 8.66
N PRO A 98 -3.56 3.58 7.62
CA PRO A 98 -4.03 3.80 6.27
C PRO A 98 -5.02 2.70 5.85
N PRO A 99 -6.09 3.01 5.09
CA PRO A 99 -7.06 1.99 4.64
C PRO A 99 -6.44 0.97 3.69
N GLY A 100 -5.40 1.33 2.94
CA GLY A 100 -4.67 0.45 2.05
C GLY A 100 -3.15 0.60 2.18
N LEU A 101 -2.44 -0.52 2.07
CA LEU A 101 -0.97 -0.57 2.00
C LEU A 101 -0.54 -1.19 0.67
N MET A 102 0.37 -0.54 -0.03
CA MET A 102 0.98 -1.07 -1.25
C MET A 102 2.37 -1.60 -0.91
N LEU A 103 2.55 -2.90 -1.15
CA LEU A 103 3.77 -3.63 -0.84
C LEU A 103 4.60 -3.80 -2.11
N PRO A 104 5.75 -3.12 -2.23
CA PRO A 104 6.65 -3.26 -3.36
C PRO A 104 7.56 -4.48 -3.19
N LYS A 105 8.08 -5.00 -4.29
CA LYS A 105 9.15 -6.00 -4.35
C LYS A 105 8.85 -7.26 -3.52
N VAL A 106 7.58 -7.69 -3.51
CA VAL A 106 7.14 -8.91 -2.82
C VAL A 106 7.68 -10.13 -3.58
N ASN A 107 8.35 -11.04 -2.88
CA ASN A 107 9.00 -12.20 -3.47
C ASN A 107 8.30 -13.52 -3.13
N SER A 108 7.51 -13.56 -2.07
CA SER A 108 6.87 -14.81 -1.65
C SER A 108 5.53 -14.59 -0.95
N PRO A 109 4.66 -15.60 -0.91
CA PRO A 109 3.41 -15.56 -0.17
C PRO A 109 3.62 -15.43 1.35
N GLU A 110 4.76 -15.88 1.89
CA GLU A 110 5.09 -15.79 3.30
C GLU A 110 5.24 -14.34 3.77
N GLU A 111 5.82 -13.47 2.92
CA GLU A 111 5.93 -12.04 3.22
C GLU A 111 4.55 -11.39 3.44
N VAL A 112 3.58 -11.79 2.62
CA VAL A 112 2.20 -11.28 2.72
C VAL A 112 1.47 -11.85 3.93
N ARG A 113 1.62 -13.16 4.20
CA ARG A 113 1.02 -13.81 5.38
C ARG A 113 1.53 -13.19 6.68
N TRP A 114 2.84 -12.96 6.75
CA TRP A 114 3.44 -12.30 7.90
C TRP A 114 2.89 -10.89 8.11
N MET A 115 2.73 -10.11 7.05
CA MET A 115 2.10 -8.79 7.13
C MET A 115 0.64 -8.89 7.61
N ASP A 116 -0.13 -9.84 7.08
CA ASP A 116 -1.52 -10.08 7.46
C ASP A 116 -1.65 -10.40 8.95
N GLU A 117 -0.82 -11.31 9.47
CA GLU A 117 -0.78 -11.69 10.89
C GLU A 117 -0.51 -10.49 11.80
N LEU A 118 0.46 -9.63 11.46
CA LEU A 118 0.79 -8.45 12.25
C LEU A 118 -0.32 -7.39 12.22
N LEU A 119 -0.98 -7.23 11.07
CA LEU A 119 -2.14 -6.33 10.95
C LEU A 119 -3.33 -6.84 11.75
N ASP A 120 -3.56 -8.17 11.79
CA ASP A 120 -4.59 -8.78 12.61
C ASP A 120 -4.30 -8.60 14.10
N GLU A 121 -3.06 -8.86 14.53
CA GLU A 121 -2.65 -8.67 15.93
C GLU A 121 -2.84 -7.23 16.40
N SER A 122 -2.58 -6.26 15.53
CA SER A 122 -2.76 -4.84 15.84
C SER A 122 -4.21 -4.35 15.74
N GLY A 123 -5.11 -5.17 15.18
CA GLY A 123 -6.52 -4.80 14.93
C GLY A 123 -6.73 -3.84 13.76
N HIS A 124 -5.73 -3.67 12.89
CA HIS A 124 -5.83 -2.80 11.73
C HIS A 124 -6.49 -3.50 10.54
N ALA A 125 -7.49 -2.84 9.94
CA ALA A 125 -8.26 -3.35 8.80
C ALA A 125 -7.68 -2.93 7.43
N CYS A 126 -6.36 -2.74 7.33
CA CYS A 126 -5.71 -2.35 6.08
C CYS A 126 -5.95 -3.39 4.98
N ARG A 127 -6.22 -2.93 3.76
CA ARG A 127 -6.21 -3.74 2.54
C ARG A 127 -4.81 -3.76 1.93
N LEU A 128 -4.47 -4.83 1.22
CA LEU A 128 -3.14 -5.01 0.64
C LEU A 128 -3.18 -4.90 -0.88
N HIS A 129 -2.28 -4.12 -1.42
CA HIS A 129 -2.00 -3.93 -2.84
C HIS A 129 -0.59 -4.41 -3.12
N ILE A 130 -0.43 -5.45 -3.91
CA ILE A 130 0.87 -6.09 -4.10
C ILE A 130 1.48 -5.67 -5.43
N ILE A 131 2.75 -5.24 -5.44
CA ILE A 131 3.49 -5.01 -6.68
C ILE A 131 4.35 -6.23 -6.97
N ILE A 132 4.09 -6.86 -8.09
CA ILE A 132 4.90 -7.93 -8.67
C ILE A 132 5.92 -7.29 -9.62
N GLU A 133 7.15 -7.20 -9.17
CA GLU A 133 8.22 -6.48 -9.86
C GLU A 133 9.61 -7.10 -9.66
N THR A 134 9.64 -8.37 -9.20
CA THR A 134 10.84 -9.19 -9.07
C THR A 134 10.61 -10.53 -9.75
N ASN A 135 11.68 -11.18 -10.23
CA ASN A 135 11.58 -12.51 -10.84
C ASN A 135 10.98 -13.54 -9.87
N ALA A 136 11.40 -13.53 -8.61
CA ALA A 136 10.85 -14.41 -7.58
C ALA A 136 9.37 -14.16 -7.33
N GLY A 137 8.96 -12.89 -7.26
CA GLY A 137 7.55 -12.51 -7.10
C GLY A 137 6.70 -12.90 -8.30
N LEU A 138 7.25 -12.82 -9.52
CA LEU A 138 6.56 -13.25 -10.73
C LEU A 138 6.34 -14.77 -10.74
N GLU A 139 7.35 -15.55 -10.39
CA GLU A 139 7.22 -17.01 -10.28
C GLU A 139 6.17 -17.41 -9.23
N ALA A 140 6.08 -16.69 -8.12
CA ALA A 140 5.16 -16.97 -7.02
C ALA A 140 3.83 -16.17 -7.10
N ALA A 141 3.55 -15.47 -8.20
CA ALA A 141 2.43 -14.50 -8.26
C ALA A 141 1.06 -15.15 -7.96
N PHE A 142 0.83 -16.39 -8.39
CA PHE A 142 -0.41 -17.09 -8.11
C PHE A 142 -0.57 -17.42 -6.62
N GLU A 143 0.47 -17.93 -5.99
CA GLU A 143 0.51 -18.25 -4.55
C GLU A 143 0.42 -16.98 -3.71
N ILE A 144 1.07 -15.90 -4.16
CA ILE A 144 0.97 -14.56 -3.52
C ILE A 144 -0.48 -14.10 -3.56
N ALA A 145 -1.16 -14.18 -4.72
CA ALA A 145 -2.55 -13.74 -4.85
C ALA A 145 -3.53 -14.42 -3.89
N GLN A 146 -3.21 -15.63 -3.44
CA GLN A 146 -4.06 -16.43 -2.55
C GLN A 146 -3.61 -16.37 -1.08
N SER A 147 -2.56 -15.63 -0.75
CA SER A 147 -1.89 -15.72 0.54
C SER A 147 -2.60 -14.98 1.67
N SER A 148 -3.49 -14.01 1.36
CA SER A 148 -4.26 -13.25 2.35
C SER A 148 -5.60 -12.78 1.78
N PRO A 149 -6.67 -12.80 2.57
CA PRO A 149 -7.97 -12.23 2.20
C PRO A 149 -7.95 -10.69 2.14
N ARG A 150 -6.88 -10.05 2.61
CA ARG A 150 -6.70 -8.58 2.53
C ARG A 150 -6.26 -8.11 1.16
N ILE A 151 -5.80 -9.01 0.27
CA ILE A 151 -5.31 -8.63 -1.06
C ILE A 151 -6.47 -8.14 -1.91
N GLU A 152 -6.38 -6.89 -2.36
CA GLU A 152 -7.36 -6.25 -3.24
C GLU A 152 -6.93 -6.28 -4.71
N ALA A 153 -5.62 -6.18 -4.96
CA ALA A 153 -5.09 -6.17 -6.32
C ALA A 153 -3.60 -6.54 -6.36
N LEU A 154 -3.20 -7.11 -7.50
CA LEU A 154 -1.81 -7.26 -7.90
C LEU A 154 -1.51 -6.27 -9.03
N TYR A 155 -0.37 -5.60 -8.93
CA TYR A 155 0.12 -4.65 -9.94
C TYR A 155 1.42 -5.18 -10.54
N PHE A 156 1.60 -5.00 -11.83
CA PHE A 156 2.86 -5.33 -12.48
C PHE A 156 3.79 -4.12 -12.52
N GLY A 157 4.93 -4.21 -11.84
CA GLY A 157 5.96 -3.16 -11.80
C GLY A 157 7.00 -3.36 -12.91
N GLY A 158 6.65 -2.98 -14.14
CA GLY A 158 7.47 -3.28 -15.32
C GLY A 158 8.84 -2.60 -15.34
N VAL A 159 9.04 -1.50 -14.64
CA VAL A 159 10.32 -0.76 -14.61
C VAL A 159 11.35 -1.59 -13.81
N ASP A 160 11.03 -1.95 -12.58
CA ASP A 160 11.94 -2.73 -11.72
C ASP A 160 12.13 -4.15 -12.27
N MET A 161 11.06 -4.78 -12.77
CA MET A 161 11.14 -6.08 -13.44
C MET A 161 12.12 -6.09 -14.62
N SER A 162 12.24 -4.99 -15.35
CA SER A 162 13.18 -4.89 -16.49
C SER A 162 14.63 -4.66 -16.06
N ALA A 163 14.87 -4.35 -14.82
CA ALA A 163 16.20 -4.09 -14.25
C ALA A 163 16.80 -5.30 -13.50
N GLU A 164 15.99 -6.33 -13.24
CA GLU A 164 16.40 -7.62 -12.68
C GLU A 164 16.93 -8.57 -13.77
#